data_e6d9afeb129c37f82e2fa7fd37d37c83
#
_entry.id   e6d9afeb129c37f82e2fa7fd37d37c83
#
_cell.length_a   1.000
_cell.length_b   1.000
_cell.length_c   1.000
_cell.angle_alpha   90.00
_cell.angle_beta   90.00
_cell.angle_gamma   90.00
#
_symmetry.space_group_name_H-M   'P 1'
#
loop_
_entity.id
_entity.type
_entity.pdbx_description
1 polymer ?
#
loop_
_entity_poly.entity_id
_entity_poly.type
_entity_poly.pdbx_seq_one_letter_code
_entity_poly.pdbx_strand_id
1 'polypeptide(L)'
;MSRKPKKGYFVKGHFVAEGSELDQELKLAMKWGQSTSKTDAKRESEELQELGEALLTLRGDLFTPLPLPDKLADALADAKRITNFEGKRRQMQFIGKLMRHLDEDTLQAVRHALELQRLGHSHDTDQLHQAEQWRDRLIESDDAVQEWIRQYPETDIQQLRALVRQARKDAVPADKAAVSQGLAPRQGRAFREVFQLVKATLKGADSAEQPPAEDDDE
;
A
#
# COMPACT_ATOMS: atom_id res chain seq x y z
N MET A 1 19.43 47.18 32.19
CA MET A 1 18.60 46.18 31.50
C MET A 1 18.66 44.87 32.27
N SER A 2 17.58 44.46 32.92
CA SER A 2 17.51 43.21 33.70
C SER A 2 17.48 42.00 32.75
N ARG A 3 18.52 41.14 32.79
CA ARG A 3 18.53 39.88 32.04
C ARG A 3 17.54 38.93 32.70
N LYS A 4 16.57 38.45 31.93
CA LYS A 4 15.63 37.38 32.36
C LYS A 4 16.45 36.17 32.84
N PRO A 5 16.10 35.55 34.00
CA PRO A 5 16.78 34.35 34.48
C PRO A 5 16.64 33.23 33.42
N LYS A 6 17.75 32.54 33.10
CA LYS A 6 17.76 31.41 32.20
C LYS A 6 16.98 30.27 32.87
N LYS A 7 16.03 29.69 32.18
CA LYS A 7 15.35 28.46 32.62
C LYS A 7 16.38 27.32 32.66
N GLY A 8 16.35 26.51 33.70
CA GLY A 8 17.26 25.39 33.87
C GLY A 8 16.92 24.59 35.12
N TYR A 9 17.66 23.52 35.36
CA TYR A 9 17.48 22.61 36.48
C TYR A 9 18.84 22.20 37.06
N PHE A 10 18.84 21.63 38.28
CA PHE A 10 20.07 21.20 38.94
C PHE A 10 20.28 19.70 38.80
N VAL A 11 21.47 19.27 38.36
CA VAL A 11 21.89 17.86 38.30
C VAL A 11 23.17 17.72 39.11
N LYS A 12 23.15 16.88 40.14
CA LYS A 12 24.29 16.65 41.03
C LYS A 12 24.93 17.94 41.57
N GLY A 13 24.12 18.96 41.86
CA GLY A 13 24.57 20.23 42.40
C GLY A 13 25.04 21.28 41.38
N HIS A 14 25.07 20.98 40.11
CA HIS A 14 25.38 21.90 39.01
C HIS A 14 24.14 22.40 38.31
N PHE A 15 24.06 23.71 38.05
CA PHE A 15 22.95 24.30 37.29
C PHE A 15 23.13 24.03 35.80
N VAL A 16 22.12 23.39 35.18
CA VAL A 16 22.07 23.09 33.75
C VAL A 16 20.99 23.95 33.11
N ALA A 17 21.40 24.84 32.21
CA ALA A 17 20.46 25.68 31.49
C ALA A 17 19.76 24.86 30.39
N GLU A 18 18.43 25.00 30.29
CA GLU A 18 17.63 24.35 29.28
C GLU A 18 18.12 24.76 27.87
N GLY A 19 18.43 23.76 27.01
CA GLY A 19 18.97 23.95 25.64
C GLY A 19 20.51 24.14 25.61
N SER A 20 21.25 24.01 26.73
CA SER A 20 22.72 23.99 26.71
C SER A 20 23.26 22.65 26.20
N GLU A 21 24.56 22.63 25.78
CA GLU A 21 25.23 21.38 25.37
C GLU A 21 25.14 20.31 26.45
N LEU A 22 25.35 20.69 27.72
CA LEU A 22 25.20 19.82 28.89
C LEU A 22 23.78 19.27 29.05
N ASP A 23 22.75 20.05 28.76
CA ASP A 23 21.36 19.60 28.76
C ASP A 23 21.10 18.58 27.63
N GLN A 24 21.68 18.83 26.46
CA GLN A 24 21.60 17.91 25.32
C GLN A 24 22.36 16.60 25.57
N GLU A 25 23.56 16.68 26.14
CA GLU A 25 24.35 15.50 26.53
C GLU A 25 23.65 14.67 27.63
N LEU A 26 23.08 15.34 28.65
CA LEU A 26 22.32 14.66 29.69
C LEU A 26 21.04 14.01 29.15
N LYS A 27 20.35 14.65 28.23
CA LYS A 27 19.18 14.07 27.55
C LYS A 27 19.58 12.91 26.67
N LEU A 28 20.71 12.98 25.98
CA LEU A 28 21.26 11.87 25.19
C LEU A 28 21.72 10.71 26.10
N ALA A 29 22.41 11.00 27.20
CA ALA A 29 22.85 9.99 28.16
C ALA A 29 21.65 9.31 28.87
N MET A 30 20.59 10.06 29.20
CA MET A 30 19.35 9.51 29.71
C MET A 30 18.62 8.64 28.66
N LYS A 31 18.70 9.02 27.40
CA LYS A 31 18.08 8.26 26.28
C LYS A 31 18.85 6.96 25.97
N TRP A 32 20.16 6.93 26.22
CA TRP A 32 21.00 5.73 26.03
C TRP A 32 21.12 4.84 27.27
N GLY A 33 20.72 5.34 28.44
CA GLY A 33 20.86 4.63 29.73
C GLY A 33 19.58 4.18 30.41
N GLN A 34 18.39 4.52 29.93
CA GLN A 34 17.12 4.09 30.51
C GLN A 34 16.12 3.66 29.45
N SER A 35 15.49 2.51 29.78
CA SER A 35 14.28 1.97 29.16
C SER A 35 13.43 3.03 28.45
N THR A 36 13.02 2.69 27.25
CA THR A 36 12.01 3.37 26.43
C THR A 36 11.04 4.18 27.29
N SER A 37 10.95 5.50 26.99
CA SER A 37 9.96 6.37 27.64
C SER A 37 8.58 5.70 27.59
N LYS A 38 7.71 5.92 28.58
CA LYS A 38 6.31 5.42 28.54
C LYS A 38 5.62 5.77 27.22
N THR A 39 5.99 6.89 26.61
CA THR A 39 5.50 7.33 25.29
C THR A 39 6.06 6.47 24.17
N ASP A 40 7.33 6.09 24.21
CA ASP A 40 7.96 5.22 23.20
C ASP A 40 7.40 3.80 23.30
N ALA A 41 7.26 3.25 24.51
CA ALA A 41 6.64 1.94 24.74
C ALA A 41 5.17 1.91 24.30
N LYS A 42 4.44 3.02 24.44
CA LYS A 42 3.08 3.13 23.94
C LYS A 42 3.06 3.14 22.42
N ARG A 43 3.93 3.91 21.77
CA ARG A 43 4.03 3.97 20.31
C ARG A 43 4.42 2.63 19.71
N GLU A 44 5.41 1.94 20.28
CA GLU A 44 5.79 0.59 19.89
C GLU A 44 4.62 -0.41 20.01
N SER A 45 3.86 -0.31 21.11
CA SER A 45 2.66 -1.15 21.30
C SER A 45 1.57 -0.84 20.28
N GLU A 46 1.39 0.41 19.87
CA GLU A 46 0.45 0.84 18.83
C GLU A 46 0.90 0.33 17.45
N GLU A 47 2.20 0.48 17.13
CA GLU A 47 2.78 -0.02 15.86
C GLU A 47 2.61 -1.55 15.73
N LEU A 48 2.87 -2.32 16.79
CA LEU A 48 2.67 -3.77 16.78
C LEU A 48 1.18 -4.17 16.66
N GLN A 49 0.29 -3.38 17.23
CA GLN A 49 -1.14 -3.60 17.06
C GLN A 49 -1.58 -3.32 15.62
N GLU A 50 -1.08 -2.26 15.00
CA GLU A 50 -1.33 -1.94 13.59
C GLU A 50 -0.80 -3.02 12.65
N LEU A 51 0.41 -3.57 12.92
CA LEU A 51 0.93 -4.72 12.17
C LEU A 51 0.02 -5.95 12.30
N GLY A 52 -0.47 -6.22 13.51
CA GLY A 52 -1.43 -7.31 13.75
C GLY A 52 -2.76 -7.10 13.02
N GLU A 53 -3.22 -5.86 12.89
CA GLU A 53 -4.42 -5.52 12.13
C GLU A 53 -4.19 -5.68 10.62
N ALA A 54 -3.03 -5.25 10.12
CA ALA A 54 -2.65 -5.40 8.73
C ALA A 54 -2.56 -6.87 8.29
N LEU A 55 -2.12 -7.79 9.16
CA LEU A 55 -2.11 -9.22 8.89
C LEU A 55 -3.49 -9.81 8.58
N LEU A 56 -4.59 -9.18 9.03
CA LEU A 56 -5.95 -9.63 8.67
C LEU A 56 -6.26 -9.46 7.20
N THR A 57 -5.62 -8.50 6.55
CA THR A 57 -5.83 -8.17 5.13
C THR A 57 -4.75 -8.77 4.22
N LEU A 58 -3.75 -9.44 4.80
CA LEU A 58 -2.66 -10.04 4.05
C LEU A 58 -3.17 -11.19 3.18
N ARG A 59 -2.70 -11.25 1.92
CA ARG A 59 -3.00 -12.30 0.94
C ARG A 59 -2.48 -13.65 1.45
N GLY A 60 -3.21 -14.72 1.12
CA GLY A 60 -2.89 -16.05 1.59
C GLY A 60 -1.51 -16.57 1.16
N ASP A 61 -1.09 -16.25 -0.06
CA ASP A 61 0.23 -16.62 -0.59
C ASP A 61 1.39 -15.95 0.18
N LEU A 62 1.20 -14.73 0.67
CA LEU A 62 2.15 -14.02 1.50
C LEU A 62 2.04 -14.38 3.00
N PHE A 63 0.87 -14.85 3.42
CA PHE A 63 0.62 -15.22 4.82
C PHE A 63 1.17 -16.61 5.16
N THR A 64 1.01 -17.58 4.24
CA THR A 64 1.36 -19.00 4.48
C THR A 64 2.85 -19.22 4.84
N PRO A 65 3.83 -18.54 4.18
CA PRO A 65 5.24 -18.75 4.48
C PRO A 65 5.71 -18.04 5.76
N LEU A 66 4.87 -17.22 6.42
CA LEU A 66 5.29 -16.50 7.62
C LEU A 66 5.49 -17.45 8.81
N PRO A 67 6.60 -17.33 9.56
CA PRO A 67 6.90 -18.15 10.72
C PRO A 67 6.10 -17.70 11.95
N LEU A 68 4.76 -17.64 11.82
CA LEU A 68 3.89 -17.19 12.90
C LEU A 68 3.63 -18.31 13.89
N PRO A 69 3.67 -18.04 15.22
CA PRO A 69 3.23 -19.01 16.21
C PRO A 69 1.74 -19.40 16.03
N ASP A 70 1.42 -20.68 16.22
CA ASP A 70 0.05 -21.22 16.05
C ASP A 70 -1.01 -20.38 16.76
N LYS A 71 -0.73 -19.96 18.00
CA LYS A 71 -1.64 -19.12 18.79
C LYS A 71 -1.98 -17.79 18.11
N LEU A 72 -1.03 -17.21 17.38
CA LEU A 72 -1.26 -15.95 16.65
C LEU A 72 -2.05 -16.22 15.37
N ALA A 73 -1.70 -17.28 14.64
CA ALA A 73 -2.43 -17.69 13.45
C ALA A 73 -3.91 -17.99 13.76
N ASP A 74 -4.19 -18.74 14.84
CA ASP A 74 -5.54 -19.02 15.32
C ASP A 74 -6.27 -17.73 15.72
N ALA A 75 -5.62 -16.84 16.47
CA ALA A 75 -6.21 -15.57 16.89
C ALA A 75 -6.58 -14.68 15.69
N LEU A 76 -5.76 -14.68 14.62
CA LEU A 76 -6.04 -13.97 13.37
C LEU A 76 -7.21 -14.61 12.61
N ALA A 77 -7.28 -15.95 12.56
CA ALA A 77 -8.38 -16.68 11.95
C ALA A 77 -9.71 -16.38 12.66
N ASP A 78 -9.70 -16.36 13.98
CA ASP A 78 -10.87 -16.02 14.80
C ASP A 78 -11.31 -14.57 14.58
N ALA A 79 -10.36 -13.62 14.51
CA ALA A 79 -10.66 -12.22 14.26
C ALA A 79 -11.38 -11.98 12.92
N LYS A 80 -11.09 -12.79 11.89
CA LYS A 80 -11.78 -12.75 10.59
C LYS A 80 -13.24 -13.22 10.68
N ARG A 81 -13.58 -14.06 11.67
CA ARG A 81 -14.93 -14.62 11.86
C ARG A 81 -15.82 -13.74 12.75
N ILE A 82 -15.20 -12.93 13.62
CA ILE A 82 -15.94 -12.08 14.56
C ILE A 82 -16.58 -10.91 13.83
N THR A 83 -17.91 -10.83 13.86
CA THR A 83 -18.71 -9.74 13.28
C THR A 83 -19.07 -8.67 14.28
N ASN A 84 -19.12 -9.00 15.58
CA ASN A 84 -19.43 -8.06 16.64
C ASN A 84 -18.26 -7.09 16.87
N PHE A 85 -18.56 -5.79 16.88
CA PHE A 85 -17.55 -4.72 17.04
C PHE A 85 -16.75 -4.87 18.34
N GLU A 86 -17.42 -5.07 19.48
CA GLU A 86 -16.75 -5.17 20.78
C GLU A 86 -15.93 -6.46 20.89
N GLY A 87 -16.44 -7.58 20.33
CA GLY A 87 -15.70 -8.84 20.23
C GLY A 87 -14.45 -8.67 19.38
N LYS A 88 -14.57 -8.02 18.21
CA LYS A 88 -13.42 -7.75 17.33
C LYS A 88 -12.38 -6.86 18.00
N ARG A 89 -12.80 -5.81 18.72
CA ARG A 89 -11.91 -4.93 19.48
C ARG A 89 -11.09 -5.70 20.53
N ARG A 90 -11.73 -6.59 21.29
CA ARG A 90 -11.04 -7.44 22.28
C ARG A 90 -10.08 -8.41 21.63
N GLN A 91 -10.48 -9.02 20.50
CA GLN A 91 -9.61 -9.93 19.77
C GLN A 91 -8.38 -9.20 19.21
N MET A 92 -8.54 -7.97 18.71
CA MET A 92 -7.42 -7.14 18.26
C MET A 92 -6.44 -6.79 19.39
N GLN A 93 -6.96 -6.49 20.58
CA GLN A 93 -6.12 -6.30 21.77
C GLN A 93 -5.32 -7.56 22.13
N PHE A 94 -5.94 -8.74 21.99
CA PHE A 94 -5.27 -10.01 22.21
C PHE A 94 -4.20 -10.28 21.17
N ILE A 95 -4.49 -10.04 19.88
CA ILE A 95 -3.49 -10.11 18.79
C ILE A 95 -2.33 -9.17 19.07
N GLY A 96 -2.58 -7.91 19.42
CA GLY A 96 -1.54 -6.95 19.78
C GLY A 96 -0.67 -7.39 20.96
N LYS A 97 -1.26 -8.14 21.92
CA LYS A 97 -0.48 -8.76 22.99
C LYS A 97 0.42 -9.89 22.47
N LEU A 98 -0.07 -10.72 21.54
CA LEU A 98 0.72 -11.81 20.95
C LEU A 98 1.84 -11.25 20.08
N MET A 99 1.59 -10.21 19.31
CA MET A 99 2.60 -9.52 18.49
C MET A 99 3.81 -9.04 19.29
N ARG A 100 3.61 -8.60 20.54
CA ARG A 100 4.70 -8.16 21.42
C ARG A 100 5.61 -9.29 21.91
N HIS A 101 5.20 -10.54 21.74
CA HIS A 101 5.99 -11.70 22.11
C HIS A 101 6.71 -12.35 20.92
N LEU A 102 6.58 -11.75 19.72
CA LEU A 102 7.32 -12.20 18.55
C LEU A 102 8.77 -11.74 18.64
N ASP A 103 9.67 -12.56 18.10
CA ASP A 103 11.05 -12.18 17.86
C ASP A 103 11.16 -11.18 16.72
N GLU A 104 12.28 -10.49 16.65
CA GLU A 104 12.50 -9.44 15.64
C GLU A 104 12.53 -10.02 14.22
N ASP A 105 13.04 -11.24 14.02
CA ASP A 105 13.11 -11.88 12.70
C ASP A 105 11.70 -12.14 12.15
N THR A 106 10.81 -12.64 13.00
CA THR A 106 9.38 -12.82 12.65
C THR A 106 8.69 -11.48 12.35
N LEU A 107 8.97 -10.44 13.14
CA LEU A 107 8.43 -9.10 12.89
C LEU A 107 8.94 -8.51 11.57
N GLN A 108 10.20 -8.73 11.22
CA GLN A 108 10.79 -8.33 9.94
C GLN A 108 10.12 -9.08 8.78
N ALA A 109 9.91 -10.39 8.89
CA ALA A 109 9.19 -11.17 7.88
C ALA A 109 7.77 -10.65 7.65
N VAL A 110 7.05 -10.31 8.73
CA VAL A 110 5.72 -9.69 8.65
C VAL A 110 5.75 -8.35 7.93
N ARG A 111 6.67 -7.46 8.31
CA ARG A 111 6.83 -6.15 7.66
C ARG A 111 7.13 -6.31 6.17
N HIS A 112 8.03 -7.22 5.82
CA HIS A 112 8.40 -7.50 4.43
C HIS A 112 7.20 -8.02 3.62
N ALA A 113 6.42 -8.97 4.15
CA ALA A 113 5.23 -9.48 3.48
C ALA A 113 4.16 -8.40 3.25
N LEU A 114 3.94 -7.52 4.22
CA LEU A 114 3.03 -6.37 4.10
C LEU A 114 3.51 -5.38 3.05
N GLU A 115 4.83 -5.14 2.98
CA GLU A 115 5.42 -4.25 1.98
C GLU A 115 5.30 -4.84 0.57
N LEU A 116 5.55 -6.15 0.39
CA LEU A 116 5.32 -6.84 -0.88
C LEU A 116 3.87 -6.72 -1.34
N GLN A 117 2.90 -6.88 -0.42
CA GLN A 117 1.50 -6.67 -0.75
C GLN A 117 1.21 -5.23 -1.17
N ARG A 118 1.78 -4.24 -0.47
CA ARG A 118 1.62 -2.82 -0.76
C ARG A 118 2.17 -2.47 -2.13
N LEU A 119 3.37 -2.96 -2.46
CA LEU A 119 4.02 -2.75 -3.75
C LEU A 119 3.24 -3.40 -4.88
N GLY A 120 2.77 -4.64 -4.70
CA GLY A 120 1.94 -5.32 -5.68
C GLY A 120 0.62 -4.59 -5.93
N HIS A 121 -0.04 -4.09 -4.88
CA HIS A 121 -1.27 -3.31 -5.04
C HIS A 121 -1.04 -1.97 -5.75
N SER A 122 0.07 -1.27 -5.45
CA SER A 122 0.45 -0.04 -6.16
C SER A 122 0.67 -0.32 -7.64
N HIS A 123 1.43 -1.35 -7.96
CA HIS A 123 1.69 -1.76 -9.35
C HIS A 123 0.41 -2.11 -10.11
N ASP A 124 -0.49 -2.90 -9.51
CA ASP A 124 -1.79 -3.22 -10.11
C ASP A 124 -2.64 -1.97 -10.38
N THR A 125 -2.59 -0.99 -9.46
CA THR A 125 -3.31 0.28 -9.61
C THR A 125 -2.71 1.12 -10.74
N ASP A 126 -1.39 1.20 -10.82
CA ASP A 126 -0.67 1.94 -11.86
C ASP A 126 -0.93 1.33 -13.25
N GLN A 127 -0.95 0.00 -13.35
CA GLN A 127 -1.35 -0.70 -14.57
C GLN A 127 -2.80 -0.38 -15.00
N LEU A 128 -3.72 -0.32 -14.04
CA LEU A 128 -5.11 0.05 -14.34
C LEU A 128 -5.20 1.48 -14.86
N HIS A 129 -4.54 2.43 -14.21
CA HIS A 129 -4.51 3.82 -14.66
C HIS A 129 -3.85 3.96 -16.03
N GLN A 130 -2.76 3.24 -16.29
CA GLN A 130 -2.11 3.22 -17.59
C GLN A 130 -3.03 2.65 -18.66
N ALA A 131 -3.78 1.58 -18.37
CA ALA A 131 -4.73 1.00 -19.29
C ALA A 131 -5.90 1.97 -19.58
N GLU A 132 -6.36 2.72 -18.58
CA GLU A 132 -7.38 3.76 -18.78
C GLU A 132 -6.89 4.89 -19.67
N GLN A 133 -5.69 5.39 -19.42
CA GLN A 133 -5.08 6.46 -20.23
C GLN A 133 -4.86 6.02 -21.67
N TRP A 134 -4.36 4.82 -21.90
CA TRP A 134 -4.18 4.29 -23.22
C TRP A 134 -5.51 4.09 -23.96
N ARG A 135 -6.53 3.54 -23.29
CA ARG A 135 -7.88 3.42 -23.87
C ARG A 135 -8.39 4.78 -24.38
N ASP A 136 -8.29 5.80 -23.54
CA ASP A 136 -8.81 7.13 -23.86
C ASP A 136 -8.03 7.76 -25.03
N ARG A 137 -6.70 7.67 -25.02
CA ARG A 137 -5.83 8.12 -26.13
C ARG A 137 -6.12 7.39 -27.45
N LEU A 138 -6.30 6.05 -27.40
CA LEU A 138 -6.61 5.23 -28.58
C LEU A 138 -7.96 5.60 -29.20
N ILE A 139 -8.95 5.93 -28.38
CA ILE A 139 -10.26 6.38 -28.84
C ILE A 139 -10.18 7.80 -29.40
N GLU A 140 -9.38 8.67 -28.83
CA GLU A 140 -9.27 10.07 -29.22
C GLU A 140 -8.49 10.25 -30.53
N SER A 141 -7.37 9.54 -30.73
CA SER A 141 -6.41 9.79 -31.80
C SER A 141 -5.99 8.54 -32.56
N ASP A 142 -5.83 8.67 -33.91
CA ASP A 142 -5.23 7.64 -34.74
C ASP A 142 -3.71 7.56 -34.58
N ASP A 143 -3.07 8.66 -34.20
CA ASP A 143 -1.63 8.68 -33.91
C ASP A 143 -1.30 7.82 -32.68
N ALA A 144 -2.17 7.86 -31.67
CA ALA A 144 -2.04 6.99 -30.51
C ALA A 144 -2.20 5.50 -30.88
N VAL A 145 -3.06 5.17 -31.85
CA VAL A 145 -3.18 3.78 -32.37
C VAL A 145 -1.87 3.36 -33.07
N GLN A 146 -1.21 4.25 -33.78
CA GLN A 146 0.06 3.95 -34.43
C GLN A 146 1.20 3.81 -33.42
N GLU A 147 1.22 4.67 -32.38
CA GLU A 147 2.16 4.59 -31.28
C GLU A 147 2.03 3.26 -30.52
N TRP A 148 0.78 2.85 -30.20
CA TRP A 148 0.50 1.58 -29.56
C TRP A 148 1.02 0.39 -30.35
N ILE A 149 0.71 0.32 -31.66
CA ILE A 149 1.15 -0.78 -32.55
C ILE A 149 2.68 -0.89 -32.60
N ARG A 150 3.38 0.25 -32.52
CA ARG A 150 4.83 0.26 -32.51
C ARG A 150 5.40 -0.25 -31.20
N GLN A 151 4.76 0.10 -30.09
CA GLN A 151 5.20 -0.27 -28.75
C GLN A 151 4.82 -1.71 -28.39
N TYR A 152 3.66 -2.18 -28.89
CA TYR A 152 3.10 -3.51 -28.59
C TYR A 152 2.79 -4.27 -29.88
N PRO A 153 3.80 -4.80 -30.59
CA PRO A 153 3.63 -5.45 -31.89
C PRO A 153 2.82 -6.75 -31.84
N GLU A 154 2.74 -7.41 -30.68
CA GLU A 154 1.96 -8.63 -30.46
C GLU A 154 0.43 -8.38 -30.41
N THR A 155 0.01 -7.12 -30.40
CA THR A 155 -1.41 -6.77 -30.37
C THR A 155 -2.09 -7.12 -31.69
N ASP A 156 -3.28 -7.74 -31.66
CA ASP A 156 -4.11 -7.90 -32.86
C ASP A 156 -4.59 -6.53 -33.39
N ILE A 157 -3.89 -6.04 -34.40
CA ILE A 157 -4.10 -4.72 -34.99
C ILE A 157 -5.51 -4.60 -35.61
N GLN A 158 -6.04 -5.68 -36.18
CA GLN A 158 -7.35 -5.66 -36.80
C GLN A 158 -8.45 -5.55 -35.77
N GLN A 159 -8.35 -6.33 -34.70
CA GLN A 159 -9.26 -6.26 -33.57
C GLN A 159 -9.21 -4.89 -32.89
N LEU A 160 -8.01 -4.37 -32.59
CA LEU A 160 -7.85 -3.06 -31.98
C LEU A 160 -8.51 -1.95 -32.79
N ARG A 161 -8.23 -1.89 -34.11
CA ARG A 161 -8.81 -0.87 -34.99
C ARG A 161 -10.33 -1.00 -35.13
N ALA A 162 -10.86 -2.21 -35.14
CA ALA A 162 -12.30 -2.46 -35.15
C ALA A 162 -12.97 -1.95 -33.88
N LEU A 163 -12.42 -2.28 -32.72
CA LEU A 163 -12.92 -1.84 -31.41
C LEU A 163 -12.86 -0.33 -31.26
N VAL A 164 -11.75 0.30 -31.62
CA VAL A 164 -11.58 1.77 -31.56
C VAL A 164 -12.60 2.48 -32.43
N ARG A 165 -12.79 2.03 -33.69
CA ARG A 165 -13.81 2.61 -34.56
C ARG A 165 -15.24 2.45 -34.00
N GLN A 166 -15.53 1.32 -33.41
CA GLN A 166 -16.84 1.07 -32.79
C GLN A 166 -17.02 1.93 -31.53
N ALA A 167 -15.99 2.03 -30.69
CA ALA A 167 -16.04 2.87 -29.49
C ALA A 167 -16.27 4.36 -29.84
N ARG A 168 -15.61 4.86 -30.89
CA ARG A 168 -15.84 6.22 -31.41
C ARG A 168 -17.26 6.43 -31.95
N LYS A 169 -17.82 5.41 -32.61
CA LYS A 169 -19.19 5.47 -33.13
C LYS A 169 -20.23 5.42 -32.01
N ASP A 170 -19.95 4.64 -30.93
CA ASP A 170 -20.82 4.49 -29.78
C ASP A 170 -20.70 5.67 -28.80
N ALA A 171 -19.65 6.52 -28.93
CA ALA A 171 -19.49 7.74 -28.15
C ALA A 171 -20.59 8.73 -28.53
N VAL A 172 -21.72 8.64 -27.85
CA VAL A 172 -22.81 9.62 -27.98
C VAL A 172 -22.28 10.95 -27.44
N PRO A 173 -22.43 12.07 -28.16
CA PRO A 173 -22.08 13.39 -27.64
C PRO A 173 -22.79 13.57 -26.30
N ALA A 174 -22.02 13.82 -25.23
CA ALA A 174 -22.60 14.08 -23.93
C ALA A 174 -23.46 15.34 -24.01
N ASP A 175 -24.79 15.16 -24.10
CA ASP A 175 -25.72 16.27 -23.98
C ASP A 175 -25.51 16.88 -22.59
N LYS A 176 -25.08 18.16 -22.56
CA LYS A 176 -24.74 18.87 -21.31
C LYS A 176 -25.90 18.84 -20.31
N ALA A 177 -27.14 18.73 -20.82
CA ALA A 177 -28.34 18.59 -20.00
C ALA A 177 -28.43 17.22 -19.30
N ALA A 178 -28.01 16.14 -19.96
CA ALA A 178 -28.01 14.79 -19.39
C ALA A 178 -26.93 14.63 -18.31
N VAL A 179 -25.75 15.26 -18.49
CA VAL A 179 -24.67 15.28 -17.51
C VAL A 179 -25.09 16.02 -16.23
N SER A 180 -25.80 17.14 -16.37
CA SER A 180 -26.27 17.91 -15.21
C SER A 180 -27.38 17.20 -14.41
N GLN A 181 -28.04 16.20 -14.99
CA GLN A 181 -29.05 15.36 -14.32
C GLN A 181 -28.50 14.05 -13.75
N GLY A 182 -27.16 13.87 -13.76
CA GLY A 182 -26.53 12.65 -13.26
C GLY A 182 -26.69 11.41 -14.18
N LEU A 183 -27.22 11.60 -15.37
CA LEU A 183 -27.34 10.58 -16.42
C LEU A 183 -26.05 10.57 -17.25
N ALA A 184 -24.95 10.09 -16.66
CA ALA A 184 -23.74 9.83 -17.42
C ALA A 184 -24.05 8.81 -18.53
N PRO A 185 -23.68 9.07 -19.82
CA PRO A 185 -23.91 8.11 -20.90
C PRO A 185 -23.20 6.81 -20.52
N ARG A 186 -23.95 5.70 -20.58
CA ARG A 186 -23.36 4.36 -20.35
C ARG A 186 -22.33 4.14 -21.45
N GLN A 187 -21.09 4.01 -21.04
CA GLN A 187 -20.00 3.69 -21.95
C GLN A 187 -20.30 2.38 -22.70
N GLY A 188 -20.19 2.41 -24.02
CA GLY A 188 -20.53 1.32 -24.89
C GLY A 188 -19.73 0.05 -24.62
N ARG A 189 -20.16 -1.07 -25.16
CA ARG A 189 -19.46 -2.36 -25.04
C ARG A 189 -18.04 -2.25 -25.60
N ALA A 190 -17.87 -1.65 -26.77
CA ALA A 190 -16.57 -1.47 -27.41
C ALA A 190 -15.58 -0.69 -26.55
N PHE A 191 -16.01 0.33 -25.82
CA PHE A 191 -15.16 1.08 -24.88
C PHE A 191 -14.54 0.19 -23.79
N ARG A 192 -15.33 -0.74 -23.26
CA ARG A 192 -14.86 -1.71 -22.25
C ARG A 192 -13.95 -2.76 -22.87
N GLU A 193 -14.23 -3.19 -24.09
CA GLU A 193 -13.42 -4.18 -24.80
C GLU A 193 -12.05 -3.60 -25.18
N VAL A 194 -11.94 -2.32 -25.59
CA VAL A 194 -10.66 -1.63 -25.76
C VAL A 194 -9.85 -1.66 -24.47
N PHE A 195 -10.47 -1.31 -23.33
CA PHE A 195 -9.79 -1.36 -22.03
C PHE A 195 -9.28 -2.77 -21.68
N GLN A 196 -10.09 -3.81 -21.90
CA GLN A 196 -9.67 -5.19 -21.61
C GLN A 196 -8.51 -5.64 -22.49
N LEU A 197 -8.54 -5.30 -23.79
CA LEU A 197 -7.46 -5.60 -24.72
C LEU A 197 -6.16 -4.90 -24.27
N VAL A 198 -6.22 -3.61 -24.01
CA VAL A 198 -5.08 -2.82 -23.53
C VAL A 198 -4.51 -3.40 -22.25
N LYS A 199 -5.37 -3.65 -21.25
CA LYS A 199 -4.96 -4.24 -19.97
C LYS A 199 -4.29 -5.61 -20.13
N ALA A 200 -4.83 -6.47 -20.98
CA ALA A 200 -4.25 -7.79 -21.23
C ALA A 200 -2.86 -7.70 -21.89
N THR A 201 -2.69 -6.78 -22.86
CA THR A 201 -1.41 -6.55 -23.53
C THR A 201 -0.36 -5.99 -22.55
N LEU A 202 -0.71 -4.99 -21.74
CA LEU A 202 0.20 -4.42 -20.72
C LEU A 202 0.65 -5.49 -19.73
N LYS A 203 -0.27 -6.30 -19.22
CA LYS A 203 0.05 -7.37 -18.29
C LYS A 203 0.96 -8.44 -18.92
N GLY A 204 0.76 -8.77 -20.19
CA GLY A 204 1.62 -9.71 -20.92
C GLY A 204 3.03 -9.17 -21.11
N ALA A 205 3.18 -7.88 -21.42
CA ALA A 205 4.46 -7.23 -21.58
C ALA A 205 5.25 -7.19 -20.26
N ASP A 206 4.59 -6.84 -19.15
CA ASP A 206 5.17 -6.84 -17.81
C ASP A 206 5.68 -8.21 -17.36
N SER A 207 4.89 -9.26 -17.66
CA SER A 207 5.27 -10.64 -17.34
C SER A 207 6.46 -11.14 -18.17
N ALA A 208 6.69 -10.58 -19.35
CA ALA A 208 7.84 -10.90 -20.20
C ALA A 208 9.12 -10.17 -19.77
N GLU A 209 9.00 -9.06 -19.04
CA GLU A 209 10.12 -8.24 -18.57
C GLU A 209 10.64 -8.67 -17.18
N GLN A 210 9.86 -9.48 -16.43
CA GLN A 210 10.31 -10.07 -15.17
C GLN A 210 11.24 -11.25 -15.48
N PRO A 211 12.53 -11.23 -15.02
CA PRO A 211 13.41 -12.38 -15.16
C PRO A 211 12.80 -13.58 -14.43
N PRO A 212 12.99 -14.81 -14.94
CA PRO A 212 12.53 -16.00 -14.26
C PRO A 212 13.13 -16.02 -12.85
N ALA A 213 12.28 -16.30 -11.85
CA ALA A 213 12.76 -16.56 -10.50
C ALA A 213 13.84 -17.66 -10.60
N GLU A 214 15.06 -17.34 -10.16
CA GLU A 214 16.11 -18.35 -10.04
C GLU A 214 15.59 -19.35 -8.99
N ASP A 215 15.21 -20.54 -9.45
CA ASP A 215 14.99 -21.69 -8.60
C ASP A 215 16.38 -22.09 -8.07
N ASP A 216 16.75 -21.58 -6.89
CA ASP A 216 17.86 -22.09 -6.10
C ASP A 216 17.48 -23.50 -5.57
N ASP A 217 17.59 -24.50 -6.44
CA ASP A 217 17.66 -25.89 -6.09
C ASP A 217 19.17 -26.26 -5.87
N GLU A 218 19.62 -26.16 -4.60
CA GLU A 218 20.77 -26.95 -4.09
C GLU A 218 20.61 -27.25 -2.61
#